data_a7fafcf53c6f0865cea05e102d70ac43
#
_entry.id   a7fafcf53c6f0865cea05e102d70ac43
#
_cell.length_a   1.000
_cell.length_b   1.000
_cell.length_c   1.000
_cell.angle_alpha   90.00
_cell.angle_beta   90.00
_cell.angle_gamma   90.00
#
_symmetry.space_group_name_H-M   'P 1'
#
loop_
_entity.id
_entity.type
_entity.pdbx_description
1 polymer ?
#
loop_
_entity_poly.entity_id
_entity_poly.type
_entity_poly.pdbx_seq_one_letter_code
_entity_poly.pdbx_strand_id
1 'polypeptide(L)'
;MDKYIHTVLNSINNLYENRFIQAQNLANISVPGYRRDISVQPTDSVFLDLDGSMYSRAFAVREDRNKFDGTPGAIDRTDNDMDIAIRGEGYMYGTVGDDPFLTRRGDLSVSPEGLLTNGAGQQILDTELNPIQIPPNRKIKITEDGRVLITPLGAEDDVEQLVGTIGLTVAEGQLLKKSVDGQIRTVDGGVPPVDQQPSIMQGFVELSNVSAVEELVSSIENQRHYEINIKMITTARDMDESSTSLLTLPS
;
A
#
# COMPACT_ATOMS: atom_id res chain seq x y z
N MET A 1 -11.49 -2.49 -37.45
CA MET A 1 -12.24 -2.88 -36.25
C MET A 1 -11.36 -3.48 -35.17
N ASP A 2 -10.43 -4.38 -35.50
CA ASP A 2 -9.55 -5.06 -34.51
C ASP A 2 -8.80 -4.10 -33.55
N LYS A 3 -8.28 -2.98 -34.05
CA LYS A 3 -7.58 -2.00 -33.20
C LYS A 3 -8.46 -1.39 -32.11
N TYR A 4 -9.72 -1.13 -32.45
CA TYR A 4 -10.70 -0.56 -31.52
C TYR A 4 -11.06 -1.54 -30.42
N ILE A 5 -11.30 -2.81 -30.78
CA ILE A 5 -11.60 -3.88 -29.83
C ILE A 5 -10.43 -4.08 -28.85
N HIS A 6 -9.19 -4.07 -29.35
CA HIS A 6 -8.00 -4.20 -28.49
C HIS A 6 -7.86 -3.02 -27.51
N THR A 7 -8.15 -1.79 -27.94
CA THR A 7 -8.14 -0.61 -27.06
C THR A 7 -9.20 -0.73 -25.95
N VAL A 8 -10.42 -1.17 -26.30
CA VAL A 8 -11.49 -1.36 -25.33
C VAL A 8 -11.16 -2.50 -24.35
N LEU A 9 -10.57 -3.60 -24.81
CA LEU A 9 -10.11 -4.70 -23.95
C LEU A 9 -9.04 -4.23 -22.96
N ASN A 10 -8.09 -3.40 -23.39
CA ASN A 10 -7.09 -2.82 -22.49
C ASN A 10 -7.74 -1.93 -21.45
N SER A 11 -8.73 -1.10 -21.84
CA SER A 11 -9.50 -0.28 -20.90
C SER A 11 -10.25 -1.13 -19.87
N ILE A 12 -10.89 -2.23 -20.30
CA ILE A 12 -11.58 -3.15 -19.39
C ILE A 12 -10.60 -3.80 -18.41
N ASN A 13 -9.43 -4.23 -18.87
CA ASN A 13 -8.42 -4.81 -17.99
C ASN A 13 -7.95 -3.81 -16.93
N ASN A 14 -7.73 -2.55 -17.29
CA ASN A 14 -7.38 -1.50 -16.34
C ASN A 14 -8.50 -1.25 -15.31
N LEU A 15 -9.77 -1.29 -15.74
CA LEU A 15 -10.91 -1.17 -14.83
C LEU A 15 -10.99 -2.35 -13.83
N TYR A 16 -10.66 -3.57 -14.25
CA TYR A 16 -10.57 -4.72 -13.36
C TYR A 16 -9.48 -4.53 -12.30
N GLU A 17 -8.30 -4.07 -12.70
CA GLU A 17 -7.20 -3.80 -11.78
C GLU A 17 -7.57 -2.69 -10.78
N ASN A 18 -8.18 -1.61 -11.25
CA ASN A 18 -8.65 -0.53 -10.40
C ASN A 18 -9.71 -1.00 -9.39
N ARG A 19 -10.63 -1.88 -9.79
CA ARG A 19 -11.60 -2.47 -8.85
C ARG A 19 -10.92 -3.31 -7.77
N PHE A 20 -9.87 -4.04 -8.12
CA PHE A 20 -9.09 -4.82 -7.15
C PHE A 20 -8.40 -3.89 -6.13
N ILE A 21 -7.74 -2.82 -6.62
CA ILE A 21 -7.09 -1.81 -5.77
C ILE A 21 -8.12 -1.14 -4.84
N GLN A 22 -9.27 -0.72 -5.35
CA GLN A 22 -10.34 -0.13 -4.56
C GLN A 22 -10.88 -1.09 -3.49
N ALA A 23 -11.10 -2.35 -3.84
CA ALA A 23 -11.54 -3.35 -2.89
C ALA A 23 -10.50 -3.57 -1.78
N GLN A 24 -9.22 -3.57 -2.12
CA GLN A 24 -8.12 -3.67 -1.16
C GLN A 24 -8.05 -2.43 -0.26
N ASN A 25 -8.14 -1.22 -0.81
CA ASN A 25 -8.19 0.02 -0.03
C ASN A 25 -9.38 0.00 0.93
N LEU A 26 -10.57 -0.35 0.46
CA LEU A 26 -11.77 -0.40 1.29
C LEU A 26 -11.67 -1.47 2.40
N ALA A 27 -11.10 -2.63 2.10
CA ALA A 27 -10.89 -3.70 3.08
C ALA A 27 -9.91 -3.29 4.19
N ASN A 28 -8.95 -2.41 3.90
CA ASN A 28 -7.92 -1.96 4.84
C ASN A 28 -8.18 -0.56 5.42
N ILE A 29 -9.39 -0.01 5.27
CA ILE A 29 -9.72 1.32 5.78
C ILE A 29 -9.60 1.45 7.29
N SER A 30 -9.84 0.37 8.03
CA SER A 30 -9.71 0.31 9.49
C SER A 30 -8.35 -0.17 9.98
N VAL A 31 -7.42 -0.49 9.08
CA VAL A 31 -6.09 -0.96 9.45
C VAL A 31 -5.20 0.24 9.78
N PRO A 32 -4.68 0.34 11.02
CA PRO A 32 -3.80 1.43 11.41
C PRO A 32 -2.58 1.54 10.51
N GLY A 33 -2.18 2.77 10.16
CA GLY A 33 -1.00 3.05 9.36
C GLY A 33 -1.05 2.55 7.91
N TYR A 34 -2.20 2.05 7.45
CA TYR A 34 -2.34 1.61 6.06
C TYR A 34 -2.25 2.79 5.10
N ARG A 35 -1.49 2.63 4.05
CA ARG A 35 -1.34 3.58 2.95
C ARG A 35 -2.19 3.16 1.77
N ARG A 36 -2.98 4.10 1.25
CA ARG A 36 -3.83 3.91 0.08
C ARG A 36 -3.03 3.52 -1.14
N ASP A 37 -3.43 2.47 -1.82
CA ASP A 37 -2.87 2.10 -3.11
C ASP A 37 -3.47 3.00 -4.20
N ILE A 38 -2.60 3.52 -5.07
CA ILE A 38 -3.00 4.43 -6.15
C ILE A 38 -3.45 3.59 -7.35
N SER A 39 -4.63 3.90 -7.87
CA SER A 39 -5.16 3.28 -9.09
C SER A 39 -4.24 3.55 -10.28
N VAL A 40 -4.01 2.51 -11.08
CA VAL A 40 -3.25 2.64 -12.32
C VAL A 40 -4.07 3.46 -13.32
N GLN A 41 -3.62 4.66 -13.61
CA GLN A 41 -4.16 5.41 -14.74
C GLN A 41 -3.54 4.87 -16.03
N PRO A 42 -4.34 4.63 -17.09
CA PRO A 42 -3.79 4.33 -18.40
C PRO A 42 -3.12 5.60 -18.92
N THR A 43 -1.82 5.70 -18.76
CA THR A 43 -1.09 6.95 -19.03
C THR A 43 -0.95 7.22 -20.51
N ASP A 44 -0.82 6.20 -21.37
CA ASP A 44 -0.75 6.39 -22.81
C ASP A 44 -0.91 5.06 -23.58
N SER A 45 -1.52 5.12 -24.77
CA SER A 45 -1.41 4.06 -25.76
C SER A 45 -0.26 4.37 -26.73
N VAL A 46 0.83 3.64 -26.63
CA VAL A 46 1.90 3.72 -27.63
C VAL A 46 1.49 2.89 -28.84
N PHE A 47 1.36 3.56 -29.97
CA PHE A 47 1.23 2.89 -31.24
C PHE A 47 2.65 2.59 -31.76
N LEU A 48 3.05 1.34 -31.72
CA LEU A 48 4.24 0.89 -32.42
C LEU A 48 3.93 0.78 -33.92
N ASP A 49 4.44 1.71 -34.69
CA ASP A 49 4.47 1.60 -36.16
C ASP A 49 5.65 0.68 -36.51
N LEU A 50 5.33 -0.56 -36.84
CA LEU A 50 6.30 -1.53 -37.32
C LEU A 50 6.57 -1.23 -38.79
N ASP A 51 7.75 -0.69 -39.07
CA ASP A 51 8.24 -0.32 -40.38
C ASP A 51 7.89 -1.39 -41.42
N GLY A 52 7.04 -1.04 -42.40
CA GLY A 52 6.65 -1.89 -43.52
C GLY A 52 5.51 -2.88 -43.30
N SER A 53 4.86 -2.94 -42.13
CA SER A 53 3.65 -3.76 -41.96
C SER A 53 2.42 -2.88 -41.71
N MET A 54 1.29 -3.23 -42.36
CA MET A 54 -0.02 -2.60 -42.16
C MET A 54 -0.64 -2.82 -40.75
N TYR A 55 0.10 -3.40 -39.83
CA TYR A 55 -0.37 -3.76 -38.48
C TYR A 55 0.31 -2.91 -37.40
N SER A 56 -0.30 -1.77 -37.04
CA SER A 56 0.04 -1.10 -35.79
C SER A 56 -0.71 -1.76 -34.65
N ARG A 57 0.02 -2.22 -33.63
CA ARG A 57 -0.59 -2.70 -32.37
C ARG A 57 -0.60 -1.56 -31.34
N ALA A 58 -1.73 -1.33 -30.70
CA ALA A 58 -1.81 -0.47 -29.53
C ALA A 58 -1.38 -1.27 -28.30
N PHE A 59 -0.33 -0.81 -27.63
CA PHE A 59 0.09 -1.34 -26.34
C PHE A 59 -0.27 -0.32 -25.28
N ALA A 60 -0.91 -0.77 -24.18
CA ALA A 60 -1.04 0.06 -23.00
C ALA A 60 0.35 0.18 -22.33
N VAL A 61 0.87 1.38 -22.17
CA VAL A 61 2.04 1.61 -21.32
C VAL A 61 1.54 1.50 -19.89
N ARG A 62 2.04 0.52 -19.16
CA ARG A 62 1.75 0.35 -17.75
C ARG A 62 2.79 1.11 -16.93
N GLU A 63 2.35 2.09 -16.18
CA GLU A 63 3.13 2.60 -15.07
C GLU A 63 3.28 1.53 -13.98
N ASP A 64 4.32 1.67 -13.13
CA ASP A 64 4.52 0.74 -12.00
C ASP A 64 3.26 0.65 -11.14
N ARG A 65 2.74 -0.57 -11.00
CA ARG A 65 1.47 -0.88 -10.31
C ARG A 65 1.51 -0.71 -8.81
N ASN A 66 2.66 -0.47 -8.24
CA ASN A 66 2.91 -0.58 -6.81
C ASN A 66 3.08 0.80 -6.14
N LYS A 67 2.47 1.82 -6.72
CA LYS A 67 2.45 3.18 -6.14
C LYS A 67 1.41 3.24 -5.03
N PHE A 68 1.76 3.91 -3.95
CA PHE A 68 0.88 4.20 -2.84
C PHE A 68 0.93 5.69 -2.49
N ASP A 69 -0.11 6.17 -1.83
CA ASP A 69 -0.16 7.54 -1.30
C ASP A 69 0.63 7.61 0.01
N GLY A 70 1.74 8.34 -0.01
CA GLY A 70 2.60 8.54 1.16
C GLY A 70 2.05 9.51 2.20
N THR A 71 0.93 10.21 1.92
CA THR A 71 0.38 11.19 2.86
C THR A 71 -0.02 10.54 4.18
N PRO A 72 0.31 11.15 5.34
CA PRO A 72 -0.09 10.62 6.64
C PRO A 72 -1.61 10.55 6.81
N GLY A 73 -2.08 9.48 7.48
CA GLY A 73 -3.46 9.39 7.95
C GLY A 73 -3.71 10.30 9.15
N ALA A 74 -4.95 10.39 9.59
CA ALA A 74 -5.29 11.08 10.82
C ALA A 74 -4.72 10.33 12.03
N ILE A 75 -4.25 11.07 13.04
CA ILE A 75 -3.75 10.49 14.29
C ILE A 75 -4.89 10.53 15.31
N ASP A 76 -5.19 9.37 15.90
CA ASP A 76 -6.21 9.22 16.92
C ASP A 76 -5.56 8.82 18.25
N ARG A 77 -6.13 9.34 19.36
CA ARG A 77 -5.64 9.04 20.70
C ARG A 77 -6.36 7.83 21.27
N THR A 78 -5.60 6.80 21.63
CA THR A 78 -6.14 5.55 22.17
C THR A 78 -5.93 5.39 23.67
N ASP A 79 -4.99 6.16 24.25
CA ASP A 79 -4.55 6.04 25.66
C ASP A 79 -4.03 4.61 26.02
N ASN A 80 -3.70 3.79 25.00
CA ASN A 80 -3.07 2.50 25.17
C ASN A 80 -1.54 2.66 25.07
N ASP A 81 -0.81 2.25 26.09
CA ASP A 81 0.65 2.37 26.16
C ASP A 81 1.38 1.58 25.05
N MET A 82 0.71 0.62 24.42
CA MET A 82 1.26 -0.17 23.31
C MET A 82 1.01 0.45 21.94
N ASP A 83 0.12 1.44 21.85
CA ASP A 83 -0.16 2.11 20.59
C ASP A 83 0.83 3.26 20.37
N ILE A 84 1.37 3.32 19.18
CA ILE A 84 2.30 4.36 18.76
C ILE A 84 1.93 4.95 17.40
N ALA A 85 2.20 6.23 17.22
CA ALA A 85 2.10 6.89 15.92
C ALA A 85 3.39 7.63 15.61
N ILE A 86 3.79 7.64 14.35
CA ILE A 86 4.93 8.45 13.88
C ILE A 86 4.44 9.85 13.54
N ARG A 87 5.09 10.86 14.12
CA ARG A 87 4.81 12.27 13.82
C ARG A 87 5.43 12.67 12.48
N GLY A 88 4.60 13.12 11.55
CA GLY A 88 5.07 13.56 10.24
C GLY A 88 5.41 12.42 9.29
N GLU A 89 6.46 12.61 8.50
CA GLU A 89 6.95 11.60 7.56
C GLU A 89 7.86 10.59 8.26
N GLY A 90 7.95 9.39 7.72
CA GLY A 90 8.83 8.33 8.19
C GLY A 90 8.13 6.98 8.36
N TYR A 91 8.91 5.98 8.70
CA TYR A 91 8.48 4.59 8.84
C TYR A 91 9.26 3.90 9.94
N MET A 92 8.65 2.85 10.50
CA MET A 92 9.31 1.85 11.34
C MET A 92 9.73 0.66 10.49
N TYR A 93 10.71 -0.09 10.97
CA TYR A 93 11.08 -1.35 10.36
C TYR A 93 10.31 -2.50 10.99
N GLY A 94 9.79 -3.36 10.13
CA GLY A 94 9.19 -4.63 10.51
C GLY A 94 9.79 -5.77 9.71
N THR A 95 9.54 -7.00 10.14
CA THR A 95 9.93 -8.20 9.39
C THR A 95 8.84 -9.27 9.42
N VAL A 96 8.80 -10.03 8.33
CA VAL A 96 8.07 -11.31 8.24
C VAL A 96 9.09 -12.36 7.84
N GLY A 97 9.48 -13.23 8.80
CA GLY A 97 10.64 -14.10 8.61
C GLY A 97 11.93 -13.30 8.56
N ASP A 98 12.71 -13.47 7.48
CA ASP A 98 14.00 -12.79 7.29
C ASP A 98 13.90 -11.55 6.37
N ASP A 99 12.70 -11.22 5.86
CA ASP A 99 12.51 -10.14 4.90
C ASP A 99 12.06 -8.83 5.59
N PRO A 100 12.95 -7.83 5.75
CA PRO A 100 12.59 -6.55 6.34
C PRO A 100 11.72 -5.71 5.40
N PHE A 101 10.86 -4.89 6.00
CA PHE A 101 10.00 -3.95 5.30
C PHE A 101 9.74 -2.69 6.15
N LEU A 102 9.12 -1.70 5.55
CA LEU A 102 8.72 -0.46 6.21
C LEU A 102 7.23 -0.48 6.54
N THR A 103 6.89 0.02 7.73
CA THR A 103 5.50 0.08 8.20
C THR A 103 5.23 1.35 9.00
N ARG A 104 3.98 1.78 9.01
CA ARG A 104 3.46 2.81 9.93
C ARG A 104 2.41 2.24 10.89
N ARG A 105 2.25 0.91 10.86
CA ARG A 105 1.28 0.24 11.71
C ARG A 105 1.77 0.20 13.14
N GLY A 106 1.16 1.01 13.99
CA GLY A 106 1.59 1.26 15.36
C GLY A 106 0.71 0.65 16.45
N ASP A 107 -0.25 -0.24 16.11
CA ASP A 107 -1.00 -1.06 17.06
C ASP A 107 -0.11 -2.22 17.56
N LEU A 108 0.82 -1.90 18.47
CA LEU A 108 1.82 -2.85 18.94
C LEU A 108 1.26 -3.82 19.98
N SER A 109 1.90 -4.98 20.08
CA SER A 109 1.63 -6.00 21.09
C SER A 109 2.90 -6.80 21.39
N VAL A 110 2.92 -7.51 22.50
CA VAL A 110 4.00 -8.45 22.83
C VAL A 110 3.52 -9.86 22.54
N SER A 111 4.24 -10.58 21.68
CA SER A 111 3.93 -11.96 21.35
C SER A 111 4.15 -12.89 22.55
N PRO A 112 3.61 -14.14 22.54
CA PRO A 112 3.87 -15.13 23.58
C PRO A 112 5.37 -15.47 23.76
N GLU A 113 6.16 -15.29 22.72
CA GLU A 113 7.62 -15.48 22.72
C GLU A 113 8.37 -14.26 23.29
N GLY A 114 7.64 -13.19 23.64
CA GLY A 114 8.22 -11.95 24.17
C GLY A 114 8.74 -11.00 23.10
N LEU A 115 8.37 -11.16 21.82
CA LEU A 115 8.79 -10.27 20.75
C LEU A 115 7.80 -9.12 20.57
N LEU A 116 8.31 -7.92 20.28
CA LEU A 116 7.48 -6.78 19.94
C LEU A 116 6.93 -6.96 18.52
N THR A 117 5.59 -7.03 18.40
CA THR A 117 4.89 -7.24 17.12
C THR A 117 3.82 -6.17 16.92
N ASN A 118 3.40 -5.96 15.67
CA ASN A 118 2.21 -5.16 15.37
C ASN A 118 0.96 -6.04 15.34
N GLY A 119 -0.22 -5.44 15.18
CA GLY A 119 -1.50 -6.14 15.15
C GLY A 119 -1.69 -7.12 13.97
N ALA A 120 -0.74 -7.20 13.02
CA ALA A 120 -0.66 -8.25 12.00
C ALA A 120 0.26 -9.41 12.42
N GLY A 121 0.85 -9.38 13.63
CA GLY A 121 1.81 -10.37 14.09
C GLY A 121 3.20 -10.23 13.48
N GLN A 122 3.50 -9.13 12.82
CA GLN A 122 4.81 -8.84 12.23
C GLN A 122 5.73 -8.27 13.29
N GLN A 123 6.97 -8.73 13.34
CA GLN A 123 7.93 -8.30 14.34
C GLN A 123 8.47 -6.90 14.01
N ILE A 124 8.61 -6.07 15.04
CA ILE A 124 9.21 -4.74 14.92
C ILE A 124 10.71 -4.86 15.17
N LEU A 125 11.48 -4.17 14.34
CA LEU A 125 12.94 -4.24 14.36
C LEU A 125 13.56 -3.03 15.08
N ASP A 126 14.73 -3.27 15.63
CA ASP A 126 15.56 -2.24 16.24
C ASP A 126 16.42 -1.48 15.19
N THR A 127 17.32 -0.64 15.65
CA THR A 127 18.26 0.13 14.82
C THR A 127 19.28 -0.71 14.05
N GLU A 128 19.49 -1.95 14.45
CA GLU A 128 20.38 -2.92 13.81
C GLU A 128 19.61 -3.94 12.94
N LEU A 129 18.29 -3.73 12.79
CA LEU A 129 17.35 -4.61 12.08
C LEU A 129 17.19 -5.99 12.75
N ASN A 130 17.34 -6.06 14.08
CA ASN A 130 17.05 -7.25 14.87
C ASN A 130 15.66 -7.14 15.52
N PRO A 131 14.94 -8.25 15.72
CA PRO A 131 13.68 -8.25 16.46
C PRO A 131 13.87 -7.78 17.92
N ILE A 132 12.99 -6.90 18.40
CA ILE A 132 13.04 -6.39 19.78
C ILE A 132 12.39 -7.40 20.71
N GLN A 133 13.16 -7.90 21.69
CA GLN A 133 12.66 -8.83 22.69
C GLN A 133 12.29 -8.09 23.99
N ILE A 134 11.04 -8.18 24.39
CA ILE A 134 10.50 -7.55 25.59
C ILE A 134 10.42 -8.58 26.71
N PRO A 135 11.24 -8.48 27.78
CA PRO A 135 11.13 -9.36 28.92
C PRO A 135 9.83 -9.10 29.71
N PRO A 136 9.40 -10.03 30.58
CA PRO A 136 8.23 -9.84 31.43
C PRO A 136 8.31 -8.53 32.21
N ASN A 137 7.32 -7.67 32.04
CA ASN A 137 7.31 -6.33 32.56
C ASN A 137 5.95 -5.97 33.18
N ARG A 138 5.93 -4.89 33.96
CA ARG A 138 4.71 -4.32 34.55
C ARG A 138 4.19 -3.16 33.70
N LYS A 139 5.11 -2.38 33.13
CA LYS A 139 4.78 -1.20 32.31
C LYS A 139 5.78 -1.08 31.16
N ILE A 140 5.29 -0.61 30.03
CA ILE A 140 6.11 -0.27 28.85
C ILE A 140 5.95 1.23 28.59
N LYS A 141 7.06 1.89 28.31
CA LYS A 141 7.11 3.28 27.91
C LYS A 141 7.96 3.41 26.66
N ILE A 142 7.42 4.03 25.65
CA ILE A 142 8.11 4.29 24.39
C ILE A 142 8.36 5.79 24.29
N THR A 143 9.62 6.19 24.20
CA THR A 143 9.99 7.60 24.12
C THR A 143 9.85 8.14 22.70
N GLU A 144 9.87 9.46 22.55
CA GLU A 144 9.80 10.12 21.24
C GLU A 144 10.93 9.67 20.29
N ASP A 145 12.10 9.31 20.82
CA ASP A 145 13.25 8.81 20.07
C ASP A 145 13.14 7.31 19.70
N GLY A 146 12.02 6.65 20.03
CA GLY A 146 11.81 5.24 19.77
C GLY A 146 12.42 4.28 20.79
N ARG A 147 12.99 4.76 21.93
CA ARG A 147 13.52 3.87 22.97
C ARG A 147 12.38 3.18 23.71
N VAL A 148 12.50 1.87 23.81
CA VAL A 148 11.56 1.02 24.55
C VAL A 148 12.10 0.81 25.95
N LEU A 149 11.45 1.41 26.94
CA LEU A 149 11.73 1.32 28.36
C LEU A 149 10.71 0.43 29.02
N ILE A 150 11.12 -0.43 29.93
CA ILE A 150 10.21 -1.28 30.70
C ILE A 150 10.47 -1.11 32.19
N THR A 151 9.41 -1.28 32.99
CA THR A 151 9.52 -1.50 34.43
C THR A 151 9.46 -3.01 34.69
N PRO A 152 10.56 -3.68 35.11
CA PRO A 152 10.56 -5.13 35.34
C PRO A 152 9.60 -5.54 36.44
N LEU A 153 9.12 -6.79 36.39
CA LEU A 153 8.29 -7.36 37.45
C LEU A 153 9.10 -7.44 38.77
N GLY A 154 8.55 -6.82 39.83
CA GLY A 154 9.18 -6.79 41.15
C GLY A 154 10.12 -5.62 41.39
N ALA A 155 10.36 -4.75 40.43
CA ALA A 155 11.09 -3.50 40.62
C ALA A 155 10.15 -2.38 41.16
N GLU A 156 10.75 -1.36 41.78
CA GLU A 156 10.02 -0.13 42.14
C GLU A 156 9.58 0.64 40.87
N ASP A 157 8.54 1.46 40.99
CA ASP A 157 7.91 2.13 39.83
C ASP A 157 8.86 3.10 39.07
N ASP A 158 9.95 3.53 39.72
CA ASP A 158 10.95 4.48 39.16
C ASP A 158 12.10 3.79 38.43
N VAL A 159 12.14 2.44 38.41
CA VAL A 159 13.23 1.71 37.76
C VAL A 159 12.87 1.41 36.31
N GLU A 160 13.32 2.28 35.40
CA GLU A 160 13.18 2.06 33.95
C GLU A 160 14.42 1.34 33.39
N GLN A 161 14.23 0.27 32.65
CA GLN A 161 15.28 -0.47 31.95
C GLN A 161 15.09 -0.32 30.43
N LEU A 162 16.15 0.10 29.72
CA LEU A 162 16.17 0.11 28.27
C LEU A 162 16.25 -1.31 27.72
N VAL A 163 15.34 -1.68 26.84
CA VAL A 163 15.27 -2.97 26.19
C VAL A 163 15.79 -2.92 24.75
N GLY A 164 15.45 -1.87 24.02
CA GLY A 164 15.84 -1.66 22.65
C GLY A 164 15.39 -0.29 22.16
N THR A 165 15.69 0.02 20.91
CA THR A 165 15.24 1.25 20.26
C THR A 165 14.60 0.87 18.92
N ILE A 166 13.35 1.24 18.71
CA ILE A 166 12.64 0.99 17.44
C ILE A 166 13.39 1.68 16.31
N GLY A 167 13.74 0.93 15.27
CA GLY A 167 14.37 1.48 14.07
C GLY A 167 13.41 2.38 13.31
N LEU A 168 13.84 3.59 12.97
CA LEU A 168 13.07 4.62 12.28
C LEU A 168 13.82 5.15 11.07
N THR A 169 13.09 5.52 10.02
CA THR A 169 13.65 6.21 8.85
C THR A 169 12.64 7.12 8.17
N VAL A 170 13.10 8.24 7.64
CA VAL A 170 12.33 9.09 6.72
C VAL A 170 12.37 8.53 5.30
N ALA A 171 13.34 7.67 4.99
CA ALA A 171 13.60 7.15 3.63
C ALA A 171 13.87 8.27 2.62
N GLU A 172 14.55 9.35 3.03
CA GLU A 172 14.80 10.52 2.20
C GLU A 172 15.55 10.14 0.91
N GLY A 173 15.05 10.62 -0.22
CA GLY A 173 15.63 10.37 -1.55
C GLY A 173 15.45 8.93 -2.07
N GLN A 174 14.76 8.06 -1.35
CA GLN A 174 14.49 6.68 -1.78
C GLN A 174 13.11 6.56 -2.43
N LEU A 175 13.05 5.87 -3.56
CA LEU A 175 11.78 5.52 -4.18
C LEU A 175 11.21 4.28 -3.50
N LEU A 176 10.09 4.45 -2.83
CA LEU A 176 9.37 3.38 -2.15
C LEU A 176 8.25 2.82 -3.02
N LYS A 177 8.02 1.52 -2.92
CA LYS A 177 6.90 0.82 -3.53
C LYS A 177 6.30 -0.19 -2.56
N LYS A 178 5.02 -0.50 -2.72
CA LYS A 178 4.44 -1.68 -2.08
C LYS A 178 4.81 -2.92 -2.89
N SER A 179 5.26 -3.95 -2.22
CA SER A 179 5.48 -5.28 -2.80
C SER A 179 4.15 -6.05 -2.93
N VAL A 180 4.19 -7.20 -3.57
CA VAL A 180 2.99 -8.06 -3.78
C VAL A 180 2.38 -8.51 -2.44
N ASP A 181 3.18 -8.58 -1.39
CA ASP A 181 2.76 -8.89 -0.01
C ASP A 181 2.10 -7.70 0.73
N GLY A 182 1.96 -6.54 0.06
CA GLY A 182 1.41 -5.32 0.65
C GLY A 182 2.38 -4.52 1.52
N GLN A 183 3.64 -4.96 1.65
CA GLN A 183 4.65 -4.30 2.46
C GLN A 183 5.42 -3.24 1.66
N ILE A 184 5.87 -2.18 2.34
CA ILE A 184 6.60 -1.08 1.71
C ILE A 184 8.09 -1.39 1.74
N ARG A 185 8.73 -1.32 0.57
CA ARG A 185 10.18 -1.50 0.37
C ARG A 185 10.70 -0.50 -0.65
N THR A 186 12.01 -0.40 -0.79
CA THR A 186 12.61 0.33 -1.91
C THR A 186 12.33 -0.38 -3.24
N VAL A 187 12.46 0.32 -4.35
CA VAL A 187 12.29 -0.26 -5.70
C VAL A 187 13.20 -1.45 -5.92
N ASP A 188 14.38 -1.45 -5.32
CA ASP A 188 15.37 -2.55 -5.39
C ASP A 188 15.01 -3.76 -4.49
N GLY A 189 13.93 -3.66 -3.70
CA GLY A 189 13.42 -4.75 -2.86
C GLY A 189 13.97 -4.80 -1.44
N GLY A 190 14.89 -3.90 -1.08
CA GLY A 190 15.43 -3.77 0.29
C GLY A 190 14.69 -2.73 1.13
N VAL A 191 15.33 -2.33 2.23
CA VAL A 191 14.90 -1.21 3.08
C VAL A 191 16.00 -0.14 3.12
N PRO A 192 15.64 1.16 3.26
CA PRO A 192 16.62 2.23 3.42
C PRO A 192 17.42 2.08 4.72
N PRO A 193 18.54 2.79 4.87
CA PRO A 193 19.26 2.80 6.14
C PRO A 193 18.45 3.47 7.25
N VAL A 194 18.71 3.06 8.49
CA VAL A 194 18.13 3.66 9.69
C VAL A 194 18.72 5.05 9.89
N ASP A 195 17.88 6.08 10.09
CA ASP A 195 18.31 7.47 10.29
C ASP A 195 17.83 8.09 11.63
N GLN A 196 16.87 7.46 12.31
CA GLN A 196 16.28 7.88 13.59
C GLN A 196 15.79 9.34 13.61
N GLN A 197 15.41 9.91 12.46
CA GLN A 197 14.90 11.27 12.36
C GLN A 197 13.42 11.39 12.77
N PRO A 198 12.53 10.41 12.42
CA PRO A 198 11.13 10.49 12.82
C PRO A 198 10.97 10.44 14.34
N SER A 199 9.92 11.11 14.86
CA SER A 199 9.57 11.01 16.26
C SER A 199 8.29 10.21 16.47
N ILE A 200 8.21 9.50 17.60
CA ILE A 200 7.08 8.65 17.98
C ILE A 200 6.23 9.34 19.04
N MET A 201 4.92 9.11 18.96
CA MET A 201 3.95 9.48 20.01
C MET A 201 3.34 8.20 20.56
N GLN A 202 3.53 7.94 21.86
CA GLN A 202 2.90 6.84 22.58
C GLN A 202 1.47 7.18 22.96
N GLY A 203 0.54 6.21 22.96
CA GLY A 203 -0.87 6.42 23.28
C GLY A 203 -1.69 6.94 22.10
N PHE A 204 -1.13 6.91 20.91
CA PHE A 204 -1.75 7.34 19.66
C PHE A 204 -1.59 6.27 18.60
N VAL A 205 -2.53 6.21 17.66
CA VAL A 205 -2.45 5.38 16.48
C VAL A 205 -2.70 6.22 15.24
N GLU A 206 -1.97 5.94 14.18
CA GLU A 206 -2.26 6.53 12.88
C GLU A 206 -3.34 5.71 12.17
N LEU A 207 -4.42 6.35 11.76
CA LEU A 207 -5.47 5.73 10.97
C LEU A 207 -5.03 5.55 9.50
N SER A 208 -5.75 4.72 8.77
CA SER A 208 -5.59 4.63 7.31
C SER A 208 -5.82 5.98 6.64
N ASN A 209 -5.08 6.29 5.58
CA ASN A 209 -5.33 7.46 4.73
C ASN A 209 -6.38 7.20 3.63
N VAL A 210 -7.09 6.09 3.69
CA VAL A 210 -8.17 5.74 2.76
C VAL A 210 -9.46 6.45 3.14
N SER A 211 -10.07 7.15 2.18
CA SER A 211 -11.41 7.73 2.32
C SER A 211 -12.46 6.78 1.73
N ALA A 212 -13.37 6.25 2.58
CA ALA A 212 -14.46 5.39 2.13
C ALA A 212 -15.35 6.06 1.07
N VAL A 213 -15.60 7.37 1.22
CA VAL A 213 -16.44 8.12 0.30
C VAL A 213 -15.77 8.24 -1.08
N GLU A 214 -14.47 8.55 -1.10
CA GLU A 214 -13.72 8.64 -2.35
C GLU A 214 -13.64 7.29 -3.07
N GLU A 215 -13.39 6.20 -2.35
CA GLU A 215 -13.35 4.86 -2.94
C GLU A 215 -14.73 4.44 -3.49
N LEU A 216 -15.83 4.79 -2.82
CA LEU A 216 -17.18 4.52 -3.31
C LEU A 216 -17.50 5.34 -4.56
N VAL A 217 -17.16 6.63 -4.61
CA VAL A 217 -17.34 7.48 -5.80
C VAL A 217 -16.54 6.91 -6.97
N SER A 218 -15.26 6.60 -6.75
CA SER A 218 -14.42 6.00 -7.77
C SER A 218 -14.95 4.65 -8.26
N SER A 219 -15.57 3.86 -7.37
CA SER A 219 -16.22 2.59 -7.75
C SER A 219 -17.41 2.79 -8.67
N ILE A 220 -18.24 3.82 -8.41
CA ILE A 220 -19.37 4.18 -9.29
C ILE A 220 -18.86 4.66 -10.65
N GLU A 221 -17.81 5.47 -10.68
CA GLU A 221 -17.20 5.93 -11.93
C GLU A 221 -16.62 4.76 -12.74
N ASN A 222 -15.91 3.84 -12.11
CA ASN A 222 -15.41 2.63 -12.75
C ASN A 222 -16.55 1.76 -13.33
N GLN A 223 -17.67 1.65 -12.61
CA GLN A 223 -18.85 0.93 -13.12
C GLN A 223 -19.42 1.59 -14.37
N ARG A 224 -19.53 2.92 -14.39
CA ARG A 224 -19.99 3.68 -15.58
C ARG A 224 -19.05 3.50 -16.77
N HIS A 225 -17.74 3.58 -16.52
CA HIS A 225 -16.72 3.33 -17.57
C HIS A 225 -16.82 1.92 -18.13
N TYR A 226 -17.05 0.92 -17.27
CA TYR A 226 -17.26 -0.44 -17.71
C TYR A 226 -18.50 -0.57 -18.63
N GLU A 227 -19.63 0.02 -18.26
CA GLU A 227 -20.86 0.03 -19.07
C GLU A 227 -20.64 0.71 -20.42
N ILE A 228 -19.91 1.83 -20.46
CA ILE A 228 -19.53 2.50 -21.70
C ILE A 228 -18.69 1.59 -22.59
N ASN A 229 -17.69 0.93 -22.02
CA ASN A 229 -16.83 0.00 -22.77
C ASN A 229 -17.62 -1.18 -23.36
N ILE A 230 -18.58 -1.73 -22.62
CA ILE A 230 -19.48 -2.78 -23.16
C ILE A 230 -20.32 -2.25 -24.30
N LYS A 231 -20.91 -1.05 -24.18
CA LYS A 231 -21.66 -0.41 -25.28
C LYS A 231 -20.78 -0.20 -26.52
N MET A 232 -19.53 0.21 -26.32
CA MET A 232 -18.56 0.36 -27.41
C MET A 232 -18.31 -0.95 -28.15
N ILE A 233 -18.17 -2.07 -27.44
CA ILE A 233 -18.00 -3.40 -28.04
C ILE A 233 -19.25 -3.80 -28.84
N THR A 234 -20.43 -3.63 -28.27
CA THR A 234 -21.68 -3.98 -28.97
C THR A 234 -21.88 -3.14 -30.23
N THR A 235 -21.62 -1.82 -30.16
CA THR A 235 -21.68 -0.95 -31.34
C THR A 235 -20.68 -1.37 -32.41
N ALA A 236 -19.45 -1.73 -32.04
CA ALA A 236 -18.45 -2.23 -32.99
C ALA A 236 -18.91 -3.51 -33.68
N ARG A 237 -19.50 -4.43 -32.93
CA ARG A 237 -20.07 -5.67 -33.47
C ARG A 237 -21.22 -5.37 -34.46
N ASP A 238 -22.15 -4.49 -34.11
CA ASP A 238 -23.28 -4.13 -34.96
C ASP A 238 -22.82 -3.44 -36.27
N MET A 239 -21.73 -2.66 -36.20
CA MET A 239 -21.09 -2.08 -37.38
C MET A 239 -20.46 -3.16 -38.29
N ASP A 240 -19.80 -4.18 -37.70
CA ASP A 240 -19.23 -5.30 -38.47
C ASP A 240 -20.32 -6.14 -39.16
N GLU A 241 -21.40 -6.44 -38.45
CA GLU A 241 -22.54 -7.15 -38.99
C GLU A 241 -23.17 -6.36 -40.16
N SER A 242 -23.36 -5.06 -40.00
CA SER A 242 -23.87 -4.18 -41.06
C SER A 242 -22.94 -4.09 -42.26
N SER A 243 -21.64 -3.98 -42.02
CA SER A 243 -20.63 -3.96 -43.10
C SER A 243 -20.59 -5.30 -43.88
N THR A 244 -20.71 -6.41 -43.16
CA THR A 244 -20.75 -7.74 -43.77
C THR A 244 -22.00 -7.93 -44.61
N SER A 245 -23.16 -7.44 -44.17
CA SER A 245 -24.43 -7.49 -44.91
C SER A 245 -24.39 -6.68 -46.21
N LEU A 246 -23.65 -5.55 -46.24
CA LEU A 246 -23.45 -4.75 -47.44
C LEU A 246 -22.51 -5.42 -48.48
N LEU A 247 -21.60 -6.28 -48.03
CA LEU A 247 -20.67 -7.01 -48.89
C LEU A 247 -21.30 -8.27 -49.48
N THR A 248 -22.37 -8.81 -48.91
CA THR A 248 -23.19 -9.89 -49.46
C THR A 248 -24.25 -9.32 -50.38
N LEU A 249 -23.86 -8.84 -51.59
CA LEU A 249 -24.82 -8.46 -52.61
C LEU A 249 -25.58 -9.71 -53.08
N PRO A 250 -26.92 -9.66 -53.22
CA PRO A 250 -27.67 -10.76 -53.85
C PRO A 250 -27.25 -10.87 -55.29
N SER A 251 -26.78 -12.07 -55.67
CA SER A 251 -26.53 -12.47 -57.05
C SER A 251 -27.83 -12.57 -57.83
#